data_14407e85d368097ca8b918897c18b75a
#
_entry.id   14407e85d368097ca8b918897c18b75a
#
_cell.length_a   1.000
_cell.length_b   1.000
_cell.length_c   1.000
_cell.angle_alpha   90.00
_cell.angle_beta   90.00
_cell.angle_gamma   90.00
#
_symmetry.space_group_name_H-M   'P 1'
#
loop_
_entity.id
_entity.type
_entity.pdbx_description
1 polymer ?
#
loop_
_entity_poly.entity_id
_entity_poly.type
_entity_poly.pdbx_seq_one_letter_code
_entity_poly.pdbx_strand_id
1 'polypeptide(L)'
;GDCPTFAEDYDKLASNCSSLSPEIEIKDSDDAAIYFSSGTTGFPKAILHNHESLMHAAKAEQNHHGQTKDDVFLCIPPLYHTGAKMHWFGSLLTGGKAVLLKGVTPKTILETVSNEGCTIVWLLVPWAQDILLALDRGEIKLEDYKLDQWRLMHIGAQPVPQSLIKRWKEYFPKHQ
;
A
#
# COMPACT_ATOMS: atom_id res chain seq x y z
N GLY A 1 -24.33 11.80 2.09
CA GLY A 1 -24.87 12.40 3.34
C GLY A 1 -25.10 13.89 3.16
N ASP A 2 -25.87 14.51 4.03
CA ASP A 2 -26.17 15.94 3.92
C ASP A 2 -24.92 16.76 4.19
N CYS A 3 -24.64 17.75 3.34
CA CYS A 3 -23.52 18.66 3.50
C CYS A 3 -23.82 19.65 4.64
N PRO A 4 -22.94 19.78 5.67
CA PRO A 4 -23.14 20.76 6.73
C PRO A 4 -23.17 22.19 6.20
N THR A 5 -23.90 23.10 6.90
CA THR A 5 -24.03 24.49 6.46
C THR A 5 -22.72 25.28 6.42
N PHE A 6 -21.68 24.83 7.12
CA PHE A 6 -20.36 25.45 7.13
C PHE A 6 -19.41 24.89 6.09
N ALA A 7 -19.84 23.92 5.28
CA ALA A 7 -19.05 23.27 4.24
C ALA A 7 -19.77 23.37 2.89
N GLU A 8 -19.01 23.14 1.83
CA GLU A 8 -19.53 23.09 0.47
C GLU A 8 -19.64 21.64 0.02
N ASP A 9 -20.68 21.36 -0.76
CA ASP A 9 -20.92 20.02 -1.30
C ASP A 9 -19.92 19.75 -2.46
N TYR A 10 -19.04 18.79 -2.25
CA TYR A 10 -17.99 18.45 -3.23
C TYR A 10 -18.58 18.07 -4.60
N ASP A 11 -19.62 17.25 -4.65
CA ASP A 11 -20.17 16.76 -5.92
C ASP A 11 -20.81 17.91 -6.73
N LYS A 12 -21.45 18.87 -6.05
CA LYS A 12 -21.98 20.07 -6.69
C LYS A 12 -20.89 20.98 -7.21
N LEU A 13 -19.82 21.18 -6.45
CA LEU A 13 -18.67 21.97 -6.89
C LEU A 13 -17.99 21.31 -8.07
N ALA A 14 -17.65 20.05 -7.96
CA ALA A 14 -16.94 19.29 -8.99
C ALA A 14 -17.72 19.23 -10.31
N SER A 15 -19.04 19.07 -10.26
CA SER A 15 -19.88 19.03 -11.48
C SER A 15 -19.91 20.36 -12.25
N ASN A 16 -19.60 21.48 -11.59
CA ASN A 16 -19.56 22.82 -12.19
C ASN A 16 -18.14 23.26 -12.62
N CYS A 17 -17.13 22.42 -12.36
CA CYS A 17 -15.74 22.73 -12.73
C CYS A 17 -15.45 22.33 -14.19
N SER A 18 -14.46 22.99 -14.78
CA SER A 18 -13.91 22.60 -16.08
C SER A 18 -13.25 21.21 -15.98
N SER A 19 -13.47 20.35 -16.99
CA SER A 19 -12.75 19.08 -17.14
C SER A 19 -11.38 19.23 -17.80
N LEU A 20 -11.00 20.44 -18.20
CA LEU A 20 -9.69 20.69 -18.78
C LEU A 20 -8.62 20.64 -17.67
N SER A 21 -7.45 20.13 -18.03
CA SER A 21 -6.29 20.17 -17.12
C SER A 21 -5.94 21.63 -16.79
N PRO A 22 -5.74 22.01 -15.54
CA PRO A 22 -5.29 23.34 -15.20
C PRO A 22 -3.85 23.54 -15.72
N GLU A 23 -3.59 24.67 -16.37
CA GLU A 23 -2.25 25.06 -16.80
C GLU A 23 -1.45 25.64 -15.63
N ILE A 24 -1.06 24.77 -14.70
CA ILE A 24 -0.29 25.11 -13.51
C ILE A 24 1.06 24.41 -13.59
N GLU A 25 2.14 25.18 -13.53
CA GLU A 25 3.49 24.66 -13.37
C GLU A 25 3.69 24.23 -11.92
N ILE A 26 3.94 22.93 -11.69
CA ILE A 26 4.25 22.38 -10.37
C ILE A 26 5.75 22.18 -10.28
N LYS A 27 6.37 22.70 -9.22
CA LYS A 27 7.79 22.53 -8.92
C LYS A 27 8.00 21.46 -7.85
N ASP A 28 9.14 20.82 -7.87
CA ASP A 28 9.51 19.82 -6.86
C ASP A 28 9.50 20.40 -5.43
N SER A 29 9.77 21.69 -5.28
CA SER A 29 9.74 22.42 -4.01
C SER A 29 8.34 22.79 -3.51
N ASP A 30 7.30 22.69 -4.35
CA ASP A 30 5.95 23.08 -3.96
C ASP A 30 5.37 22.11 -2.91
N ASP A 31 4.55 22.66 -2.03
CA ASP A 31 3.88 21.91 -0.99
C ASP A 31 2.89 20.89 -1.61
N ALA A 32 3.01 19.63 -1.19
CA ALA A 32 2.26 18.54 -1.79
C ALA A 32 1.31 17.84 -0.83
N ALA A 33 1.68 17.70 0.44
CA ALA A 33 0.83 17.00 1.41
C ALA A 33 1.16 17.37 2.85
N ILE A 34 0.15 17.28 3.71
CA ILE A 34 0.32 17.34 5.16
C ILE A 34 -0.04 15.97 5.73
N TYR A 35 0.92 15.31 6.39
CA TYR A 35 0.70 14.09 7.13
C TYR A 35 0.69 14.34 8.62
N PHE A 36 -0.21 13.64 9.32
CA PHE A 36 -0.28 13.71 10.77
C PHE A 36 0.36 12.47 11.39
N SER A 37 1.31 12.67 12.30
CA SER A 37 1.82 11.61 13.16
C SER A 37 1.07 11.61 14.49
N SER A 38 0.97 10.43 15.14
CA SER A 38 0.29 10.29 16.44
C SER A 38 0.95 11.12 17.57
N GLY A 39 2.21 11.53 17.36
CA GLY A 39 2.99 12.31 18.33
C GLY A 39 3.22 11.59 19.66
N THR A 40 4.40 11.72 20.24
CA THR A 40 4.71 11.19 21.59
C THR A 40 4.11 12.04 22.70
N THR A 41 3.60 13.23 22.39
CA THR A 41 3.04 14.21 23.32
C THR A 41 1.51 14.20 23.42
N GLY A 42 0.85 13.22 22.78
CA GLY A 42 -0.61 13.07 22.80
C GLY A 42 -1.39 13.91 21.75
N PHE A 43 -0.75 14.90 21.13
CA PHE A 43 -1.36 15.67 20.04
C PHE A 43 -0.75 15.28 18.69
N PRO A 44 -1.58 15.10 17.65
CA PRO A 44 -1.08 14.85 16.29
C PRO A 44 -0.20 16.01 15.82
N LYS A 45 0.97 15.68 15.24
CA LYS A 45 1.88 16.67 14.64
C LYS A 45 1.65 16.69 13.14
N ALA A 46 1.39 17.86 12.60
CA ALA A 46 1.31 18.09 11.16
C ALA A 46 2.73 18.19 10.58
N ILE A 47 3.00 17.39 9.56
CA ILE A 47 4.28 17.35 8.85
C ILE A 47 4.01 17.71 7.40
N LEU A 48 4.53 18.84 6.97
CA LEU A 48 4.43 19.31 5.60
C LEU A 48 5.47 18.60 4.74
N HIS A 49 5.03 18.10 3.60
CA HIS A 49 5.87 17.48 2.57
C HIS A 49 5.72 18.21 1.24
N ASN A 50 6.83 18.43 0.55
CA ASN A 50 6.85 18.88 -0.83
C ASN A 50 6.89 17.69 -1.80
N HIS A 51 6.72 17.95 -3.09
CA HIS A 51 6.74 16.92 -4.14
C HIS A 51 8.06 16.14 -4.15
N GLU A 52 9.20 16.82 -3.98
CA GLU A 52 10.51 16.19 -3.97
C GLU A 52 10.64 15.14 -2.86
N SER A 53 10.24 15.46 -1.63
CA SER A 53 10.34 14.54 -0.49
C SER A 53 9.48 13.30 -0.67
N LEU A 54 8.26 13.43 -1.21
CA LEU A 54 7.38 12.31 -1.53
C LEU A 54 7.95 11.44 -2.67
N MET A 55 8.51 12.08 -3.69
CA MET A 55 9.16 11.40 -4.80
C MET A 55 10.41 10.62 -4.34
N HIS A 56 11.22 11.20 -3.47
CA HIS A 56 12.38 10.51 -2.87
C HIS A 56 11.97 9.27 -2.08
N ALA A 57 10.92 9.36 -1.27
CA ALA A 57 10.41 8.21 -0.52
C ALA A 57 9.93 7.09 -1.46
N ALA A 58 9.19 7.44 -2.50
CA ALA A 58 8.70 6.47 -3.49
C ALA A 58 9.86 5.82 -4.28
N LYS A 59 10.89 6.59 -4.66
CA LYS A 59 12.09 6.06 -5.32
C LYS A 59 12.89 5.13 -4.40
N ALA A 60 13.02 5.48 -3.11
CA ALA A 60 13.72 4.64 -2.14
C ALA A 60 13.05 3.28 -2.00
N GLU A 61 11.72 3.25 -1.86
CA GLU A 61 10.93 2.01 -1.78
C GLU A 61 11.04 1.19 -3.06
N GLN A 62 10.85 1.82 -4.21
CA GLN A 62 10.95 1.16 -5.51
C GLN A 62 12.34 0.54 -5.74
N ASN A 63 13.42 1.27 -5.42
CA ASN A 63 14.79 0.78 -5.55
C ASN A 63 15.06 -0.39 -4.59
N HIS A 64 14.59 -0.29 -3.35
CA HIS A 64 14.77 -1.31 -2.33
C HIS A 64 14.09 -2.63 -2.70
N HIS A 65 12.90 -2.56 -3.29
CA HIS A 65 12.17 -3.73 -3.78
C HIS A 65 12.66 -4.25 -5.14
N GLY A 66 13.54 -3.55 -5.82
CA GLY A 66 13.90 -3.82 -7.22
C GLY A 66 12.66 -3.85 -8.11
N GLN A 67 11.71 -2.92 -7.87
CA GLN A 67 10.42 -2.88 -8.55
C GLN A 67 10.61 -2.41 -9.99
N THR A 68 9.93 -3.07 -10.92
CA THR A 68 9.98 -2.82 -12.36
C THR A 68 8.57 -2.60 -12.92
N LYS A 69 8.48 -2.26 -14.20
CA LYS A 69 7.20 -2.15 -14.92
C LYS A 69 6.41 -3.46 -15.00
N ASP A 70 7.08 -4.59 -14.84
CA ASP A 70 6.47 -5.93 -14.93
C ASP A 70 5.93 -6.40 -13.57
N ASP A 71 6.17 -5.64 -12.50
CA ASP A 71 5.67 -5.96 -11.19
C ASP A 71 4.23 -5.50 -10.98
N VAL A 72 3.49 -6.32 -10.23
CA VAL A 72 2.13 -6.03 -9.76
C VAL A 72 2.18 -5.93 -8.24
N PHE A 73 1.97 -4.73 -7.73
CA PHE A 73 2.02 -4.45 -6.30
C PHE A 73 0.63 -4.56 -5.68
N LEU A 74 0.47 -5.38 -4.63
CA LEU A 74 -0.75 -5.43 -3.84
C LEU A 74 -0.66 -4.45 -2.67
N CYS A 75 -1.46 -3.39 -2.75
CA CYS A 75 -1.62 -2.38 -1.71
C CYS A 75 -2.82 -2.73 -0.83
N ILE A 76 -2.56 -3.25 0.37
CA ILE A 76 -3.60 -3.67 1.32
C ILE A 76 -4.03 -2.52 2.23
N PRO A 77 -3.11 -1.74 2.85
CA PRO A 77 -3.51 -0.64 3.71
C PRO A 77 -4.21 0.47 2.93
N PRO A 78 -5.11 1.22 3.58
CA PRO A 78 -5.73 2.38 2.96
C PRO A 78 -4.70 3.43 2.50
N LEU A 79 -4.97 4.12 1.39
CA LEU A 79 -4.05 5.10 0.80
C LEU A 79 -3.80 6.35 1.68
N TYR A 80 -4.55 6.56 2.75
CA TYR A 80 -4.23 7.61 3.72
C TYR A 80 -3.03 7.26 4.61
N HIS A 81 -2.61 5.98 4.65
CA HIS A 81 -1.35 5.58 5.27
C HIS A 81 -0.16 5.90 4.37
N THR A 82 0.85 6.55 4.92
CA THR A 82 2.05 6.98 4.18
C THR A 82 2.74 5.81 3.48
N GLY A 83 2.95 4.69 4.19
CA GLY A 83 3.58 3.50 3.61
C GLY A 83 2.84 2.97 2.38
N ALA A 84 1.51 2.80 2.45
CA ALA A 84 0.70 2.37 1.32
C ALA A 84 0.86 3.29 0.11
N LYS A 85 0.83 4.60 0.35
CA LYS A 85 0.94 5.62 -0.69
C LYS A 85 2.31 5.61 -1.38
N MET A 86 3.40 5.46 -0.61
CA MET A 86 4.74 5.43 -1.19
C MET A 86 4.95 4.22 -2.09
N HIS A 87 4.46 3.06 -1.71
CA HIS A 87 4.51 1.85 -2.54
C HIS A 87 3.65 1.99 -3.80
N TRP A 88 2.46 2.60 -3.68
CA TRP A 88 1.63 2.91 -4.83
C TRP A 88 2.33 3.87 -5.80
N PHE A 89 2.95 4.93 -5.29
CA PHE A 89 3.75 5.85 -6.10
C PHE A 89 4.94 5.14 -6.75
N GLY A 90 5.59 4.18 -6.08
CA GLY A 90 6.62 3.34 -6.68
C GLY A 90 6.13 2.61 -7.93
N SER A 91 4.91 2.07 -7.91
CA SER A 91 4.30 1.45 -9.09
C SER A 91 4.06 2.45 -10.22
N LEU A 92 3.60 3.68 -9.91
CA LEU A 92 3.45 4.74 -10.90
C LEU A 92 4.79 5.15 -11.52
N LEU A 93 5.85 5.25 -10.71
CA LEU A 93 7.20 5.61 -11.18
C LEU A 93 7.78 4.61 -12.17
N THR A 94 7.50 3.32 -11.96
CA THR A 94 8.01 2.25 -12.83
C THR A 94 7.11 1.95 -14.02
N GLY A 95 5.88 2.50 -14.02
CA GLY A 95 4.85 2.11 -14.99
C GLY A 95 4.27 0.72 -14.73
N GLY A 96 4.46 0.19 -13.52
CA GLY A 96 3.89 -1.08 -13.08
C GLY A 96 2.41 -0.98 -12.69
N LYS A 97 1.80 -2.12 -12.38
CA LYS A 97 0.42 -2.20 -11.90
C LYS A 97 0.38 -2.15 -10.37
N ALA A 98 -0.59 -1.42 -9.82
CA ALA A 98 -0.94 -1.50 -8.39
C ALA A 98 -2.40 -1.95 -8.25
N VAL A 99 -2.62 -2.89 -7.33
CA VAL A 99 -3.95 -3.42 -6.99
C VAL A 99 -4.31 -2.94 -5.60
N LEU A 100 -5.45 -2.28 -5.46
CA LEU A 100 -5.97 -1.82 -4.16
C LEU A 100 -6.95 -2.87 -3.62
N LEU A 101 -6.62 -3.47 -2.48
CA LEU A 101 -7.47 -4.48 -1.86
C LEU A 101 -8.55 -3.82 -1.00
N LYS A 102 -9.81 -4.19 -1.25
CA LYS A 102 -10.95 -3.80 -0.43
C LYS A 102 -11.37 -4.97 0.47
N GLY A 103 -11.26 -4.77 1.77
CA GLY A 103 -11.54 -5.83 2.74
C GLY A 103 -10.35 -6.78 2.91
N VAL A 104 -9.96 -7.05 4.15
CA VAL A 104 -8.71 -7.77 4.46
C VAL A 104 -9.02 -9.03 5.24
N THR A 105 -8.84 -10.17 4.59
CA THR A 105 -8.84 -11.51 5.21
C THR A 105 -7.72 -12.34 4.58
N PRO A 106 -7.22 -13.40 5.23
CA PRO A 106 -6.26 -14.31 4.61
C PRO A 106 -6.69 -14.79 3.23
N LYS A 107 -7.96 -15.16 3.08
CA LYS A 107 -8.54 -15.62 1.83
C LYS A 107 -8.52 -14.53 0.75
N THR A 108 -9.03 -13.32 1.04
CA THR A 108 -9.08 -12.23 0.05
C THR A 108 -7.69 -11.78 -0.39
N ILE A 109 -6.70 -11.83 0.51
CA ILE A 109 -5.30 -11.53 0.14
C ILE A 109 -4.80 -12.55 -0.88
N LEU A 110 -4.91 -13.87 -0.57
CA LEU A 110 -4.40 -14.92 -1.46
C LEU A 110 -5.18 -15.00 -2.78
N GLU A 111 -6.49 -14.83 -2.75
CA GLU A 111 -7.32 -14.73 -3.97
C GLU A 111 -6.87 -13.58 -4.87
N THR A 112 -6.61 -12.41 -4.28
CA THR A 112 -6.18 -11.24 -5.05
C THR A 112 -4.77 -11.44 -5.61
N VAL A 113 -3.84 -11.99 -4.82
CA VAL A 113 -2.50 -12.33 -5.32
C VAL A 113 -2.59 -13.28 -6.50
N SER A 114 -3.42 -14.32 -6.39
CA SER A 114 -3.62 -15.33 -7.43
C SER A 114 -4.27 -14.75 -8.70
N ASN A 115 -5.37 -14.02 -8.54
CA ASN A 115 -6.20 -13.56 -9.66
C ASN A 115 -5.57 -12.38 -10.41
N GLU A 116 -4.92 -11.47 -9.69
CA GLU A 116 -4.31 -10.27 -10.24
C GLU A 116 -2.84 -10.46 -10.62
N GLY A 117 -2.26 -11.60 -10.26
CA GLY A 117 -0.87 -11.93 -10.52
C GLY A 117 0.12 -11.07 -9.72
N CYS A 118 -0.21 -10.75 -8.47
CA CYS A 118 0.62 -9.86 -7.67
C CYS A 118 2.01 -10.48 -7.41
N THR A 119 3.05 -9.67 -7.61
CA THR A 119 4.46 -10.06 -7.45
C THR A 119 5.08 -9.53 -6.17
N ILE A 120 4.56 -8.42 -5.67
CA ILE A 120 4.99 -7.76 -4.44
C ILE A 120 3.76 -7.51 -3.57
N VAL A 121 3.84 -7.89 -2.31
CA VAL A 121 2.76 -7.67 -1.33
C VAL A 121 3.30 -7.01 -0.09
N TRP A 122 2.68 -5.93 0.35
CA TRP A 122 2.99 -5.34 1.64
C TRP A 122 1.99 -5.82 2.69
N LEU A 123 2.52 -6.50 3.72
CA LEU A 123 1.75 -7.02 4.84
C LEU A 123 2.08 -6.28 6.13
N LEU A 124 1.08 -6.04 6.95
CA LEU A 124 1.29 -5.79 8.37
C LEU A 124 1.53 -7.12 9.09
N VAL A 125 2.25 -7.08 10.21
CA VAL A 125 2.54 -8.27 11.02
C VAL A 125 1.28 -9.08 11.38
N PRO A 126 0.15 -8.47 11.83
CA PRO A 126 -1.07 -9.21 12.12
C PRO A 126 -1.61 -9.98 10.90
N TRP A 127 -1.59 -9.38 9.71
CA TRP A 127 -2.11 -10.05 8.51
C TRP A 127 -1.26 -11.24 8.08
N ALA A 128 0.07 -11.13 8.23
CA ALA A 128 0.95 -12.27 8.02
C ALA A 128 0.68 -13.39 9.03
N GLN A 129 0.44 -13.04 10.29
CA GLN A 129 0.06 -14.01 11.34
C GLN A 129 -1.29 -14.68 11.03
N ASP A 130 -2.29 -13.90 10.61
CA ASP A 130 -3.61 -14.43 10.27
C ASP A 130 -3.55 -15.41 9.08
N ILE A 131 -2.71 -15.13 8.06
CA ILE A 131 -2.47 -16.06 6.96
C ILE A 131 -1.88 -17.37 7.47
N LEU A 132 -0.83 -17.30 8.30
CA LEU A 132 -0.21 -18.51 8.86
C LEU A 132 -1.19 -19.31 9.72
N LEU A 133 -1.99 -18.65 10.55
CA LEU A 133 -3.00 -19.31 11.37
C LEU A 133 -4.09 -19.99 10.53
N ALA A 134 -4.53 -19.35 9.46
CA ALA A 134 -5.52 -19.93 8.55
C ALA A 134 -4.97 -21.15 7.81
N LEU A 135 -3.68 -21.12 7.42
CA LEU A 135 -2.97 -22.28 6.85
C LEU A 135 -2.87 -23.43 7.85
N ASP A 136 -2.45 -23.14 9.11
CA ASP A 136 -2.31 -24.14 10.16
C ASP A 136 -3.63 -24.85 10.51
N ARG A 137 -4.74 -24.11 10.41
CA ARG A 137 -6.09 -24.65 10.66
C ARG A 137 -6.70 -25.33 9.44
N GLY A 138 -6.04 -25.28 8.29
CA GLY A 138 -6.57 -25.81 7.04
C GLY A 138 -7.79 -25.03 6.52
N GLU A 139 -8.00 -23.80 6.97
CA GLU A 139 -9.07 -22.91 6.50
C GLU A 139 -8.79 -22.41 5.07
N ILE A 140 -7.51 -22.34 4.71
CA ILE A 140 -7.01 -22.05 3.36
C ILE A 140 -5.91 -23.05 3.01
N LYS A 141 -5.75 -23.32 1.72
CA LYS A 141 -4.71 -24.20 1.18
C LYS A 141 -3.96 -23.50 0.07
N LEU A 142 -2.62 -23.51 0.10
CA LEU A 142 -1.81 -22.82 -0.90
C LEU A 142 -2.01 -23.38 -2.31
N GLU A 143 -2.33 -24.66 -2.43
CA GLU A 143 -2.58 -25.36 -3.70
C GLU A 143 -3.81 -24.82 -4.46
N ASP A 144 -4.72 -24.12 -3.77
CA ASP A 144 -5.90 -23.50 -4.38
C ASP A 144 -5.58 -22.17 -5.09
N TYR A 145 -4.35 -21.66 -4.96
CA TYR A 145 -3.95 -20.34 -5.45
C TYR A 145 -2.71 -20.40 -6.34
N LYS A 146 -2.65 -19.53 -7.35
CA LYS A 146 -1.44 -19.30 -8.17
C LYS A 146 -0.56 -18.27 -7.48
N LEU A 147 0.51 -18.70 -6.81
CA LEU A 147 1.37 -17.85 -6.00
C LEU A 147 2.84 -17.83 -6.45
N ASP A 148 3.20 -18.56 -7.49
CA ASP A 148 4.61 -18.69 -7.94
C ASP A 148 5.24 -17.37 -8.38
N GLN A 149 4.42 -16.41 -8.84
CA GLN A 149 4.84 -15.07 -9.24
C GLN A 149 5.08 -14.14 -8.06
N TRP A 150 4.54 -14.44 -6.87
CA TRP A 150 4.75 -13.64 -5.66
C TRP A 150 6.18 -13.81 -5.18
N ARG A 151 7.04 -12.83 -5.51
CA ARG A 151 8.48 -12.90 -5.25
C ARG A 151 8.91 -12.22 -3.95
N LEU A 152 8.19 -11.17 -3.53
CA LEU A 152 8.59 -10.34 -2.41
C LEU A 152 7.43 -10.06 -1.46
N MET A 153 7.67 -10.35 -0.17
CA MET A 153 6.82 -9.95 0.92
C MET A 153 7.49 -8.83 1.71
N HIS A 154 7.01 -7.60 1.55
CA HIS A 154 7.39 -6.51 2.44
C HIS A 154 6.53 -6.57 3.70
N ILE A 155 7.15 -6.67 4.86
CA ILE A 155 6.47 -6.68 6.15
C ILE A 155 7.05 -5.61 7.06
N GLY A 156 6.18 -4.84 7.74
CA GLY A 156 6.66 -3.73 8.56
C GLY A 156 5.57 -3.05 9.36
N ALA A 157 5.77 -1.74 9.58
CA ALA A 157 4.98 -0.85 10.41
C ALA A 157 5.02 -1.15 11.93
N GLN A 158 5.66 -2.23 12.34
CA GLN A 158 5.94 -2.60 13.74
C GLN A 158 7.10 -3.60 13.79
N PRO A 159 7.68 -3.87 14.99
CA PRO A 159 8.71 -4.89 15.13
C PRO A 159 8.25 -6.25 14.60
N VAL A 160 9.07 -6.86 13.75
CA VAL A 160 8.77 -8.16 13.14
C VAL A 160 9.46 -9.26 13.94
N PRO A 161 8.71 -10.18 14.58
CA PRO A 161 9.32 -11.29 15.32
C PRO A 161 10.10 -12.23 14.38
N GLN A 162 11.30 -12.63 14.80
CA GLN A 162 12.10 -13.58 14.01
C GLN A 162 11.37 -14.91 13.79
N SER A 163 10.57 -15.35 14.79
CA SER A 163 9.75 -16.55 14.69
C SER A 163 8.71 -16.47 13.56
N LEU A 164 8.14 -15.28 13.33
CA LEU A 164 7.21 -15.06 12.23
C LEU A 164 7.88 -15.29 10.87
N ILE A 165 9.07 -14.74 10.68
CA ILE A 165 9.82 -14.92 9.42
C ILE A 165 10.21 -16.39 9.20
N LYS A 166 10.68 -17.08 10.26
CA LYS A 166 10.98 -18.51 10.17
C LYS A 166 9.76 -19.32 9.76
N ARG A 167 8.63 -19.06 10.43
CA ARG A 167 7.36 -19.73 10.13
C ARG A 167 6.84 -19.42 8.73
N TRP A 168 6.94 -18.16 8.29
CA TRP A 168 6.59 -17.76 6.94
C TRP A 168 7.37 -18.54 5.88
N LYS A 169 8.67 -18.73 6.09
CA LYS A 169 9.55 -19.47 5.18
C LYS A 169 9.23 -20.97 5.08
N GLU A 170 8.51 -21.55 6.04
CA GLU A 170 8.03 -22.94 5.94
C GLU A 170 6.96 -23.08 4.85
N TYR A 171 6.08 -22.10 4.71
CA TYR A 171 5.03 -22.06 3.67
C TYR A 171 5.47 -21.39 2.37
N PHE A 172 6.30 -20.36 2.48
CA PHE A 172 6.75 -19.53 1.36
C PHE A 172 8.28 -19.46 1.26
N PRO A 173 8.97 -20.57 0.95
CA PRO A 173 10.43 -20.61 0.99
C PRO A 173 11.11 -19.72 -0.04
N LYS A 174 10.43 -19.40 -1.16
CA LYS A 174 10.98 -18.59 -2.27
C LYS A 174 10.83 -17.08 -2.05
N HIS A 175 10.00 -16.62 -1.12
CA HIS A 175 9.79 -15.18 -0.89
C HIS A 175 11.06 -14.51 -0.36
N GLN A 176 11.35 -13.33 -0.90
CA GLN A 176 12.38 -12.42 -0.40
C GLN A 176 11.81 -11.51 0.68
#